data_d2e668ed7b535dce93190e7deb0a80c3
#
_entry.id   d2e668ed7b535dce93190e7deb0a80c3
#
_cell.length_a   1.000
_cell.length_b   1.000
_cell.length_c   1.000
_cell.angle_alpha   90.00
_cell.angle_beta   90.00
_cell.angle_gamma   90.00
#
_symmetry.space_group_name_H-M   'P 1'
#
loop_
_entity.id
_entity.type
_entity.pdbx_description
1 polymer ?
#
loop_
_entity_poly.entity_id
_entity_poly.type
_entity_poly.pdbx_seq_one_letter_code
_entity_poly.pdbx_strand_id
1 'polypeptide(L)'
;MKRIVTLFLSLVLLLSCLCAPASALFDPSLFYEVQARSAYVVNTDTNIIVYDKDSSRQVPAGGLTKYMTIALLLTNYADQLDNTFQMPFAISDYVHNSDNADMRSNETFTYREAVYAMVTRNANLSLIHI
;
A
#
# COMPACT_ATOMS: atom_id res chain seq x y z
N MET A 1 35.50 -39.29 -32.12
CA MET A 1 34.45 -39.18 -31.09
C MET A 1 34.68 -38.04 -30.13
N LYS A 2 35.83 -37.85 -29.48
CA LYS A 2 36.07 -36.74 -28.52
C LYS A 2 35.82 -35.35 -29.12
N ARG A 3 36.27 -35.06 -30.35
CA ARG A 3 36.07 -33.75 -31.00
C ARG A 3 34.60 -33.43 -31.34
N ILE A 4 33.80 -34.46 -31.65
CA ILE A 4 32.36 -34.28 -31.93
C ILE A 4 31.61 -33.97 -30.62
N VAL A 5 31.98 -34.64 -29.53
CA VAL A 5 31.40 -34.41 -28.21
C VAL A 5 31.73 -32.99 -27.70
N THR A 6 32.97 -32.50 -27.89
CA THR A 6 33.34 -31.13 -27.49
C THR A 6 32.61 -30.07 -28.34
N LEU A 7 32.42 -30.28 -29.63
CA LEU A 7 31.65 -29.41 -30.50
C LEU A 7 30.16 -29.36 -30.10
N PHE A 8 29.59 -30.52 -29.77
CA PHE A 8 28.20 -30.58 -29.32
C PHE A 8 28.01 -29.87 -27.95
N LEU A 9 28.96 -30.09 -27.03
CA LEU A 9 28.92 -29.45 -25.70
C LEU A 9 29.06 -27.91 -25.81
N SER A 10 29.97 -27.44 -26.69
CA SER A 10 30.13 -25.98 -26.93
C SER A 10 28.91 -25.36 -27.59
N LEU A 11 28.23 -26.09 -28.48
CA LEU A 11 27.00 -25.63 -29.12
C LEU A 11 25.84 -25.52 -28.10
N VAL A 12 25.70 -26.50 -27.20
CA VAL A 12 24.69 -26.49 -26.14
C VAL A 12 24.95 -25.33 -25.18
N LEU A 13 26.21 -25.07 -24.83
CA LEU A 13 26.59 -23.94 -23.96
C LEU A 13 26.29 -22.56 -24.65
N LEU A 14 26.54 -22.45 -25.94
CA LEU A 14 26.22 -21.26 -26.71
C LEU A 14 24.69 -21.03 -26.81
N LEU A 15 23.91 -22.10 -27.03
CA LEU A 15 22.45 -21.99 -27.04
C LEU A 15 21.86 -21.58 -25.67
N SER A 16 22.45 -22.05 -24.56
CA SER A 16 22.00 -21.69 -23.23
C SER A 16 22.24 -20.22 -22.87
N CYS A 17 23.32 -19.62 -23.44
CA CYS A 17 23.56 -18.16 -23.29
C CYS A 17 22.60 -17.28 -24.11
N LEU A 18 21.93 -17.83 -25.12
CA LEU A 18 20.95 -17.08 -25.93
C LEU A 18 19.55 -17.06 -25.31
N CYS A 19 19.27 -17.87 -24.29
CA CYS A 19 18.07 -17.75 -23.46
C CYS A 19 18.25 -16.60 -22.45
N ALA A 20 18.39 -15.35 -22.92
CA ALA A 20 18.13 -14.21 -22.09
C ALA A 20 16.67 -14.30 -21.64
N PRO A 21 16.36 -14.18 -20.34
CA PRO A 21 14.97 -14.07 -19.91
C PRO A 21 14.39 -12.83 -20.64
N ALA A 22 13.47 -13.06 -21.55
CA ALA A 22 12.68 -12.01 -22.12
C ALA A 22 11.75 -11.51 -21.00
N SER A 23 12.28 -10.64 -20.14
CA SER A 23 11.46 -9.82 -19.28
C SER A 23 10.71 -8.88 -20.23
N ALA A 24 9.56 -9.32 -20.72
CA ALA A 24 8.61 -8.42 -21.32
C ALA A 24 8.17 -7.47 -20.19
N LEU A 25 8.92 -6.40 -20.00
CA LEU A 25 8.52 -5.27 -19.18
C LEU A 25 7.24 -4.73 -19.82
N PHE A 26 6.11 -5.13 -19.26
CA PHE A 26 4.86 -4.45 -19.55
C PHE A 26 5.02 -3.03 -19.03
N ASP A 27 5.14 -2.07 -19.95
CA ASP A 27 5.19 -0.66 -19.61
C ASP A 27 3.78 -0.07 -19.73
N PRO A 28 3.05 0.07 -18.63
CA PRO A 28 1.69 0.63 -18.66
C PRO A 28 1.67 2.09 -19.07
N SER A 29 2.79 2.82 -19.01
CA SER A 29 2.88 4.22 -19.44
C SER A 29 2.62 4.39 -20.94
N LEU A 30 2.83 3.33 -21.75
CA LEU A 30 2.52 3.31 -23.17
C LEU A 30 1.01 3.35 -23.45
N PHE A 31 0.17 2.99 -22.48
CA PHE A 31 -1.27 2.86 -22.65
C PHE A 31 -2.07 3.86 -21.82
N TYR A 32 -1.51 4.36 -20.71
CA TYR A 32 -2.22 5.24 -19.80
C TYR A 32 -1.27 6.16 -19.03
N GLU A 33 -1.45 7.46 -19.17
CA GLU A 33 -0.73 8.46 -18.39
C GLU A 33 -1.44 8.72 -17.05
N VAL A 34 -0.80 8.29 -15.96
CA VAL A 34 -1.31 8.53 -14.60
C VAL A 34 -1.09 9.98 -14.22
N GLN A 35 -2.17 10.71 -13.89
CA GLN A 35 -2.13 12.13 -13.53
C GLN A 35 -1.56 12.40 -12.13
N ALA A 36 -1.17 11.36 -11.38
CA ALA A 36 -0.54 11.52 -10.07
C ALA A 36 0.89 12.06 -10.19
N ARG A 37 1.36 12.78 -9.15
CA ARG A 37 2.75 13.26 -9.04
C ARG A 37 3.75 12.13 -8.85
N SER A 38 3.33 11.07 -8.20
CA SER A 38 4.09 9.85 -7.95
C SER A 38 3.11 8.69 -7.92
N ALA A 39 3.49 7.55 -8.46
CA ALA A 39 2.67 6.34 -8.45
C ALA A 39 3.56 5.11 -8.39
N TYR A 40 3.15 4.12 -7.61
CA TYR A 40 3.86 2.86 -7.47
C TYR A 40 2.85 1.71 -7.38
N VAL A 41 2.97 0.75 -8.27
CA VAL A 41 2.11 -0.43 -8.31
C VAL A 41 2.98 -1.67 -8.30
N VAL A 42 2.76 -2.53 -7.34
CA VAL A 42 3.47 -3.80 -7.19
C VAL A 42 2.48 -4.96 -7.13
N ASN A 43 2.81 -6.06 -7.80
CA ASN A 43 2.10 -7.31 -7.62
C ASN A 43 2.65 -7.97 -6.34
N THR A 44 1.80 -8.11 -5.32
CA THR A 44 2.20 -8.63 -4.00
C THR A 44 2.52 -10.12 -4.01
N ASP A 45 1.97 -10.89 -4.95
CA ASP A 45 2.20 -12.34 -5.03
C ASP A 45 3.55 -12.66 -5.68
N THR A 46 3.95 -11.86 -6.66
CA THR A 46 5.18 -12.07 -7.44
C THR A 46 6.29 -11.11 -7.08
N ASN A 47 5.98 -10.07 -6.30
CA ASN A 47 6.86 -8.96 -5.95
C ASN A 47 7.41 -8.19 -7.18
N ILE A 48 6.68 -8.25 -8.30
CA ILE A 48 7.05 -7.55 -9.53
C ILE A 48 6.45 -6.15 -9.52
N ILE A 49 7.29 -5.15 -9.79
CA ILE A 49 6.85 -3.77 -9.99
C ILE A 49 6.13 -3.70 -11.34
N VAL A 50 4.86 -3.38 -11.32
CA VAL A 50 4.01 -3.26 -12.52
C VAL A 50 4.08 -1.85 -13.08
N TYR A 51 4.17 -0.83 -12.21
CA TYR A 51 4.24 0.56 -12.61
C TYR A 51 5.02 1.37 -11.59
N ASP A 52 5.92 2.23 -12.06
CA ASP A 52 6.68 3.17 -11.24
C ASP A 52 6.72 4.53 -11.94
N LYS A 53 6.24 5.55 -11.26
CA LYS A 53 6.36 6.95 -11.65
C LYS A 53 6.86 7.75 -10.47
N ASP A 54 8.11 8.17 -10.52
CA ASP A 54 8.74 9.01 -9.49
C ASP A 54 8.50 8.48 -8.05
N SER A 55 8.52 7.16 -7.83
CA SER A 55 8.19 6.54 -6.53
C SER A 55 9.13 6.96 -5.41
N SER A 56 10.37 7.33 -5.73
CA SER A 56 11.36 7.83 -4.79
C SER A 56 11.17 9.30 -4.41
N ARG A 57 10.23 9.99 -5.06
CA ARG A 57 9.97 11.40 -4.79
C ARG A 57 9.30 11.58 -3.43
N GLN A 58 9.84 12.47 -2.62
CA GLN A 58 9.22 12.86 -1.37
C GLN A 58 7.96 13.71 -1.63
N VAL A 59 6.82 13.20 -1.22
CA VAL A 59 5.51 13.86 -1.36
C VAL A 59 4.77 13.84 -0.02
N PRO A 60 3.90 14.82 0.26
CA PRO A 60 3.03 14.76 1.43
C PRO A 60 2.11 13.54 1.33
N ALA A 61 2.13 12.70 2.34
CA ALA A 61 1.33 11.46 2.36
C ALA A 61 -0.19 11.74 2.48
N GLY A 62 -0.58 12.89 3.05
CA GLY A 62 -2.00 13.23 3.23
C GLY A 62 -2.77 12.13 3.95
N GLY A 63 -3.93 11.76 3.43
CA GLY A 63 -4.78 10.71 3.99
C GLY A 63 -4.15 9.30 4.01
N LEU A 64 -3.05 9.06 3.28
CA LEU A 64 -2.38 7.76 3.29
C LEU A 64 -1.76 7.42 4.66
N THR A 65 -1.48 8.41 5.50
CA THR A 65 -1.01 8.18 6.88
C THR A 65 -2.01 7.36 7.69
N LYS A 66 -3.30 7.43 7.39
CA LYS A 66 -4.35 6.65 8.07
C LYS A 66 -4.18 5.15 7.85
N TYR A 67 -3.77 4.74 6.65
CA TYR A 67 -3.51 3.32 6.37
C TYR A 67 -2.34 2.78 7.20
N MET A 68 -1.31 3.59 7.46
CA MET A 68 -0.23 3.21 8.36
C MET A 68 -0.74 3.02 9.80
N THR A 69 -1.57 3.95 10.30
CA THR A 69 -2.18 3.84 11.63
C THR A 69 -3.04 2.58 11.73
N ILE A 70 -3.87 2.32 10.71
CA ILE A 70 -4.71 1.11 10.66
C ILE A 70 -3.85 -0.16 10.66
N ALA A 71 -2.78 -0.18 9.86
CA ALA A 71 -1.86 -1.32 9.80
C ALA A 71 -1.21 -1.59 11.18
N LEU A 72 -0.73 -0.55 11.86
CA LEU A 72 -0.15 -0.66 13.19
C LEU A 72 -1.18 -1.17 14.21
N LEU A 73 -2.40 -0.66 14.18
CA LEU A 73 -3.48 -1.09 15.06
C LEU A 73 -3.83 -2.56 14.82
N LEU A 74 -4.02 -2.97 13.58
CA LEU A 74 -4.37 -4.35 13.25
C LEU A 74 -3.22 -5.32 13.54
N THR A 75 -1.97 -4.88 13.45
CA THR A 75 -0.81 -5.74 13.74
C THR A 75 -0.63 -5.95 15.25
N ASN A 76 -0.86 -4.91 16.04
CA ASN A 76 -0.52 -4.94 17.48
C ASN A 76 -1.73 -5.15 18.39
N TYR A 77 -2.95 -4.84 17.93
CA TYR A 77 -4.16 -4.78 18.75
C TYR A 77 -5.38 -5.41 18.09
N ALA A 78 -5.19 -6.40 17.22
CA ALA A 78 -6.30 -7.08 16.53
C ALA A 78 -7.32 -7.72 17.45
N ASP A 79 -6.88 -8.18 18.63
CA ASP A 79 -7.69 -8.79 19.68
C ASP A 79 -8.47 -7.77 20.52
N GLN A 80 -8.16 -6.47 20.39
CA GLN A 80 -8.76 -5.38 21.18
C GLN A 80 -9.75 -4.53 20.36
N LEU A 81 -10.03 -4.91 19.13
CA LEU A 81 -10.90 -4.12 18.22
C LEU A 81 -12.32 -3.93 18.76
N ASP A 82 -12.80 -4.83 19.61
CA ASP A 82 -14.14 -4.75 20.19
C ASP A 82 -14.17 -3.99 21.52
N ASN A 83 -12.99 -3.55 22.03
CA ASN A 83 -12.92 -2.65 23.16
C ASN A 83 -13.50 -1.29 22.78
N THR A 84 -14.12 -0.63 23.76
CA THR A 84 -14.77 0.67 23.57
C THR A 84 -13.94 1.80 24.12
N PHE A 85 -14.09 2.97 23.51
CA PHE A 85 -13.58 4.24 24.04
C PHE A 85 -14.66 5.31 23.90
N GLN A 86 -14.58 6.35 24.74
CA GLN A 86 -15.44 7.50 24.65
C GLN A 86 -14.72 8.66 23.96
N MET A 87 -15.36 9.27 22.96
CA MET A 87 -14.79 10.39 22.23
C MET A 87 -14.69 11.62 23.15
N PRO A 88 -13.48 12.16 23.44
CA PRO A 88 -13.31 13.31 24.29
C PRO A 88 -13.95 14.57 23.69
N PHE A 89 -14.52 15.42 24.55
CA PHE A 89 -15.14 16.67 24.12
C PHE A 89 -14.17 17.62 23.39
N ALA A 90 -12.92 17.70 23.87
CA ALA A 90 -11.91 18.62 23.31
C ALA A 90 -11.51 18.32 21.86
N ILE A 91 -11.80 17.13 21.35
CA ILE A 91 -11.40 16.73 19.98
C ILE A 91 -12.28 17.40 18.92
N SER A 92 -13.53 17.71 19.24
CA SER A 92 -14.44 18.37 18.30
C SER A 92 -13.86 19.66 17.73
N ASP A 93 -13.11 20.41 18.54
CA ASP A 93 -12.51 21.68 18.14
C ASP A 93 -11.37 21.51 17.12
N TYR A 94 -10.62 20.40 17.19
CA TYR A 94 -9.51 20.14 16.28
C TYR A 94 -9.96 19.66 14.90
N VAL A 95 -11.15 19.08 14.79
CA VAL A 95 -11.62 18.43 13.55
C VAL A 95 -12.90 19.07 12.99
N HIS A 96 -13.30 20.22 13.49
CA HIS A 96 -14.56 20.89 13.16
C HIS A 96 -14.78 21.07 11.63
N ASN A 97 -13.71 21.26 10.84
CA ASN A 97 -13.77 21.43 9.39
C ASN A 97 -13.17 20.25 8.61
N SER A 98 -13.09 19.08 9.23
CA SER A 98 -12.54 17.87 8.58
C SER A 98 -13.57 16.75 8.52
N ASP A 99 -13.31 15.77 7.64
CA ASP A 99 -14.13 14.56 7.58
C ASP A 99 -14.10 13.86 8.95
N ASN A 100 -15.26 13.64 9.55
CA ASN A 100 -15.39 13.08 10.90
C ASN A 100 -16.35 11.88 10.99
N ALA A 101 -16.97 11.49 9.88
CA ALA A 101 -17.94 10.40 9.80
C ALA A 101 -19.14 10.55 10.74
N ASP A 102 -19.52 11.80 11.06
CA ASP A 102 -20.58 12.15 12.02
C ASP A 102 -20.38 11.61 13.46
N MET A 103 -19.13 11.23 13.80
CA MET A 103 -18.78 10.83 15.17
C MET A 103 -18.81 12.06 16.08
N ARG A 104 -19.56 11.96 17.19
CA ARG A 104 -19.78 13.07 18.09
C ARG A 104 -19.01 12.93 19.40
N SER A 105 -18.70 14.08 19.99
CA SER A 105 -18.09 14.13 21.32
C SER A 105 -18.98 13.43 22.35
N ASN A 106 -18.36 12.77 23.32
CA ASN A 106 -19.00 11.97 24.37
C ASN A 106 -19.75 10.71 23.91
N GLU A 107 -19.79 10.41 22.64
CA GLU A 107 -20.29 9.11 22.18
C GLU A 107 -19.26 8.00 22.42
N THR A 108 -19.73 6.79 22.61
CA THR A 108 -18.88 5.61 22.82
C THR A 108 -18.82 4.81 21.54
N PHE A 109 -17.61 4.50 21.09
CA PHE A 109 -17.31 3.72 19.89
C PHE A 109 -16.41 2.55 20.23
N THR A 110 -16.45 1.51 19.40
CA THR A 110 -15.41 0.47 19.40
C THR A 110 -14.24 0.89 18.51
N TYR A 111 -13.04 0.36 18.77
CA TYR A 111 -11.90 0.57 17.86
C TYR A 111 -12.21 0.06 16.45
N ARG A 112 -13.00 -0.99 16.32
CA ARG A 112 -13.48 -1.52 15.03
C ARG A 112 -14.29 -0.47 14.25
N GLU A 113 -15.25 0.18 14.90
CA GLU A 113 -16.04 1.26 14.27
C GLU A 113 -15.15 2.45 13.88
N ALA A 114 -14.17 2.81 14.70
CA ALA A 114 -13.20 3.85 14.37
C ALA A 114 -12.37 3.49 13.14
N VAL A 115 -11.90 2.25 13.00
CA VAL A 115 -11.19 1.78 11.80
C VAL A 115 -12.08 1.85 10.57
N TYR A 116 -13.33 1.39 10.66
CA TYR A 116 -14.28 1.51 9.55
C TYR A 116 -14.53 2.96 9.15
N ALA A 117 -14.68 3.86 10.11
CA ALA A 117 -14.86 5.28 9.86
C ALA A 117 -13.65 5.90 9.14
N MET A 118 -12.42 5.52 9.54
CA MET A 118 -11.19 5.96 8.85
C MET A 118 -11.14 5.50 7.40
N VAL A 119 -11.50 4.25 7.12
CA VAL A 119 -11.40 3.67 5.78
C VAL A 119 -12.52 4.18 4.87
N THR A 120 -13.77 4.18 5.34
CA THR A 120 -14.93 4.43 4.48
C THR A 120 -15.28 5.90 4.34
N ARG A 121 -15.05 6.70 5.38
CA ARG A 121 -15.42 8.12 5.45
C ARG A 121 -14.23 9.04 5.63
N ASN A 122 -13.02 8.52 5.55
CA ASN A 122 -11.79 9.30 5.75
C ASN A 122 -11.75 10.05 7.10
N ALA A 123 -12.42 9.51 8.13
CA ALA A 123 -12.60 10.19 9.40
C ALA A 123 -11.29 10.53 10.11
N ASN A 124 -11.14 11.76 10.58
CA ASN A 124 -9.97 12.25 11.29
C ASN A 124 -10.10 12.08 12.82
N LEU A 125 -11.30 12.10 13.35
CA LEU A 125 -11.58 11.88 14.79
C LEU A 125 -11.03 10.55 15.30
N SER A 126 -11.16 9.50 14.51
CA SER A 126 -10.70 8.17 14.87
C SER A 126 -9.18 8.06 15.02
N LEU A 127 -8.40 8.91 14.35
CA LEU A 127 -6.94 8.93 14.43
C LEU A 127 -6.40 9.44 15.77
N ILE A 128 -7.15 10.28 16.46
CA ILE A 128 -6.68 10.98 17.65
C ILE A 128 -6.72 10.07 18.88
N HIS A 129 -7.48 8.96 18.80
CA HIS A 129 -7.66 7.99 19.88
C HIS A 129 -6.88 6.69 19.70
N ILE A 130 -6.33 6.44 18.55
CA ILE A 130 -5.50 5.28 18.26
C ILE A 130 -4.03 5.68 18.36
#